data_87aaf3c17a24783fe19e7858dd811497
#
_entry.id   87aaf3c17a24783fe19e7858dd811497
#
_cell.length_a   1.000
_cell.length_b   1.000
_cell.length_c   1.000
_cell.angle_alpha   90.00
_cell.angle_beta   90.00
_cell.angle_gamma   90.00
#
_symmetry.space_group_name_H-M   'P 1'
#
loop_
_entity.id
_entity.type
_entity.pdbx_description
1 polymer ?
#
loop_
_entity_poly.entity_id
_entity_poly.type
_entity_poly.pdbx_seq_one_letter_code
_entity_poly.pdbx_strand_id
1 'polypeptide(L)'
;MYTVNNVITKWAPEVKEYCSGAPFILVGIANSTESTSAERTKHSVTDDNENSNTTRKKATFMRKKGPAIARKIHAARYLECDLADPESVKAVFYEAVRSSDVFKRTTSTTPADGSSCTHQ
;
A
#
# COMPACT_ATOMS: atom_id res chain seq x y z
N MET A 1 -14.78 -9.60 -2.64
CA MET A 1 -14.68 -8.47 -1.68
C MET A 1 -14.11 -8.82 -0.31
N TYR A 2 -13.73 -10.06 -0.12
CA TYR A 2 -13.17 -10.53 1.15
C TYR A 2 -11.83 -9.88 1.52
N THR A 3 -11.00 -9.55 0.54
CA THR A 3 -9.63 -9.05 0.76
C THR A 3 -9.60 -7.71 1.51
N VAL A 4 -10.43 -6.75 1.13
CA VAL A 4 -10.46 -5.42 1.77
C VAL A 4 -10.99 -5.49 3.20
N ASN A 5 -12.03 -6.30 3.42
CA ASN A 5 -12.56 -6.50 4.77
C ASN A 5 -11.51 -7.16 5.68
N ASN A 6 -10.79 -8.16 5.18
CA ASN A 6 -9.73 -8.81 5.94
C ASN A 6 -8.57 -7.87 6.31
N VAL A 7 -8.26 -6.89 5.47
CA VAL A 7 -7.26 -5.86 5.80
C VAL A 7 -7.68 -5.09 7.06
N ILE A 8 -8.95 -4.74 7.16
CA ILE A 8 -9.46 -3.94 8.28
C ILE A 8 -9.67 -4.79 9.54
N THR A 9 -10.22 -6.01 9.39
CA THR A 9 -10.69 -6.81 10.54
C THR A 9 -9.66 -7.80 11.06
N LYS A 10 -8.70 -8.19 10.24
CA LYS A 10 -7.69 -9.19 10.58
C LYS A 10 -6.27 -8.63 10.51
N TRP A 11 -5.82 -8.22 9.33
CA TRP A 11 -4.41 -7.91 9.11
C TRP A 11 -3.92 -6.66 9.84
N ALA A 12 -4.68 -5.57 9.80
CA ALA A 12 -4.27 -4.34 10.49
C ALA A 12 -4.23 -4.47 12.02
N PRO A 13 -5.21 -5.12 12.68
CA PRO A 13 -5.12 -5.42 14.10
C PRO A 13 -3.91 -6.31 14.44
N GLU A 14 -3.65 -7.35 13.66
CA GLU A 14 -2.54 -8.28 13.88
C GLU A 14 -1.18 -7.58 13.78
N VAL A 15 -0.97 -6.74 12.76
CA VAL A 15 0.25 -5.94 12.65
C VAL A 15 0.43 -5.00 13.83
N LYS A 16 -0.65 -4.38 14.31
CA LYS A 16 -0.58 -3.49 15.49
C LYS A 16 -0.24 -4.24 16.79
N GLU A 17 -0.72 -5.45 16.93
CA GLU A 17 -0.47 -6.28 18.09
C GLU A 17 0.99 -6.76 18.15
N TYR A 18 1.47 -7.33 17.04
CA TYR A 18 2.82 -7.94 17.00
C TYR A 18 3.95 -6.97 16.64
N CYS A 19 3.63 -5.87 15.97
CA CYS A 19 4.59 -4.85 15.58
C CYS A 19 4.21 -3.49 16.18
N SER A 20 3.94 -3.45 17.45
CA SER A 20 3.50 -2.24 18.16
C SER A 20 4.50 -1.10 17.98
N GLY A 21 4.00 0.06 17.50
CA GLY A 21 4.81 1.24 17.25
C GLY A 21 5.54 1.26 15.92
N ALA A 22 5.59 0.18 15.14
CA ALA A 22 6.18 0.22 13.81
C ALA A 22 5.21 0.85 12.79
N PRO A 23 5.67 1.78 11.94
CA PRO A 23 4.85 2.29 10.85
C PRO A 23 4.67 1.21 9.79
N PHE A 24 3.47 1.10 9.25
CA PHE A 24 3.17 0.22 8.14
C PHE A 24 2.50 0.98 7.00
N ILE A 25 2.64 0.49 5.80
CA ILE A 25 2.05 1.03 4.58
C ILE A 25 1.02 0.08 4.01
N LEU A 26 -0.03 0.63 3.39
CA LEU A 26 -1.00 -0.15 2.64
C LEU A 26 -0.66 -0.10 1.16
N VAL A 27 -0.51 -1.25 0.52
CA VAL A 27 -0.19 -1.36 -0.90
C VAL A 27 -1.35 -2.00 -1.65
N GLY A 28 -1.87 -1.29 -2.65
CA GLY A 28 -2.80 -1.84 -3.63
C GLY A 28 -2.01 -2.48 -4.77
N ILE A 29 -2.14 -3.78 -4.96
CA ILE A 29 -1.44 -4.50 -6.03
C ILE A 29 -2.33 -4.61 -7.26
N ALA A 30 -1.87 -4.03 -8.37
CA ALA A 30 -2.40 -4.25 -9.70
C ALA A 30 -1.59 -5.35 -10.38
N ASN A 31 -2.27 -6.19 -11.14
CA ASN A 31 -1.64 -7.24 -11.95
C ASN A 31 -1.99 -6.97 -13.42
N SER A 32 -1.11 -6.27 -14.12
CA SER A 32 -1.31 -5.94 -15.53
C SER A 32 -1.11 -7.12 -16.47
N THR A 33 -0.64 -8.28 -15.97
CA THR A 33 -0.51 -9.50 -16.77
C THR A 33 -1.85 -10.08 -17.23
N GLU A 34 -2.96 -9.71 -16.61
CA GLU A 34 -4.29 -10.09 -17.09
C GLU A 34 -4.76 -9.29 -18.33
N SER A 35 -4.06 -8.22 -18.69
CA SER A 35 -4.41 -7.37 -19.85
C SER A 35 -3.64 -7.69 -21.14
N THR A 36 -2.60 -8.52 -21.09
CA THR A 36 -1.71 -8.78 -22.24
C THR A 36 -2.07 -9.99 -23.08
N SER A 37 -3.11 -10.76 -22.73
CA SER A 37 -3.58 -11.86 -23.57
C SER A 37 -4.60 -11.45 -24.66
N ALA A 38 -4.93 -10.15 -24.77
CA ALA A 38 -5.94 -9.67 -25.72
C ALA A 38 -5.39 -8.84 -26.89
N GLU A 39 -4.07 -8.76 -27.10
CA GLU A 39 -3.53 -7.95 -28.20
C GLU A 39 -2.62 -8.75 -29.13
N ARG A 40 -3.15 -9.82 -29.71
CA ARG A 40 -2.68 -10.43 -30.96
C ARG A 40 -3.77 -11.23 -31.65
N THR A 41 -4.84 -10.58 -32.08
CA THR A 41 -5.55 -11.03 -33.29
C THR A 41 -6.34 -9.84 -33.83
N LYS A 42 -5.78 -9.17 -34.84
CA LYS A 42 -6.56 -8.37 -35.77
C LYS A 42 -7.35 -9.33 -36.62
N HIS A 43 -8.64 -9.52 -36.33
CA HIS A 43 -9.65 -9.80 -37.33
C HIS A 43 -11.04 -9.48 -36.79
N SER A 44 -11.62 -8.50 -37.45
CA SER A 44 -13.02 -8.18 -37.71
C SER A 44 -14.14 -8.85 -36.89
N VAL A 45 -15.09 -7.98 -36.55
CA VAL A 45 -16.55 -8.17 -36.50
C VAL A 45 -17.13 -8.56 -35.16
N THR A 46 -17.86 -7.57 -34.61
CA THR A 46 -19.09 -7.61 -33.80
C THR A 46 -19.15 -8.46 -32.54
N ASP A 47 -19.63 -7.74 -31.55
CA ASP A 47 -20.45 -8.13 -30.42
C ASP A 47 -19.78 -8.25 -29.05
N ASP A 48 -20.22 -7.34 -28.21
CA ASP A 48 -20.41 -7.43 -26.76
C ASP A 48 -19.21 -7.88 -25.92
N ASN A 49 -18.32 -6.93 -25.66
CA ASN A 49 -17.20 -7.16 -24.75
C ASN A 49 -17.43 -6.52 -23.38
N GLU A 50 -18.15 -7.19 -22.51
CA GLU A 50 -18.32 -6.81 -21.11
C GLU A 50 -17.05 -7.00 -20.26
N ASN A 51 -15.97 -7.58 -20.79
CA ASN A 51 -14.83 -8.00 -19.96
C ASN A 51 -13.76 -6.90 -19.73
N SER A 52 -13.64 -5.93 -20.64
CA SER A 52 -12.71 -4.80 -20.44
C SER A 52 -13.17 -3.78 -19.39
N ASN A 53 -14.46 -3.79 -19.07
CA ASN A 53 -15.09 -2.89 -18.12
C ASN A 53 -14.83 -3.29 -16.65
N THR A 54 -14.55 -4.56 -16.39
CA THR A 54 -14.34 -5.10 -15.04
C THR A 54 -12.98 -4.71 -14.48
N THR A 55 -11.93 -4.75 -15.30
CA THR A 55 -10.56 -4.39 -14.89
C THR A 55 -10.43 -2.89 -14.64
N ARG A 56 -11.04 -2.06 -15.50
CA ARG A 56 -11.12 -0.60 -15.30
C ARG A 56 -11.90 -0.24 -14.04
N LYS A 57 -13.02 -0.91 -13.78
CA LYS A 57 -13.83 -0.72 -12.57
C LYS A 57 -13.05 -1.10 -11.31
N LYS A 58 -12.25 -2.16 -11.34
CA LYS A 58 -11.43 -2.64 -10.23
C LYS A 58 -10.28 -1.65 -9.91
N ALA A 59 -9.57 -1.15 -10.91
CA ALA A 59 -8.53 -0.13 -10.76
C ALA A 59 -9.09 1.19 -10.21
N THR A 60 -10.21 1.66 -10.74
CA THR A 60 -10.89 2.87 -10.24
C THR A 60 -11.41 2.70 -8.81
N PHE A 61 -11.87 1.51 -8.45
CA PHE A 61 -12.33 1.20 -7.11
C PHE A 61 -11.18 1.27 -6.09
N MET A 62 -10.03 0.71 -6.41
CA MET A 62 -8.86 0.74 -5.52
C MET A 62 -8.32 2.15 -5.35
N ARG A 63 -8.22 2.95 -6.41
CA ARG A 63 -7.82 4.36 -6.35
C ARG A 63 -8.69 5.20 -5.41
N LYS A 64 -10.00 4.98 -5.42
CA LYS A 64 -10.93 5.74 -4.58
C LYS A 64 -10.97 5.24 -3.14
N LYS A 65 -10.92 3.93 -2.93
CA LYS A 65 -11.07 3.30 -1.61
C LYS A 65 -9.77 3.03 -0.89
N GLY A 66 -8.67 2.83 -1.58
CA GLY A 66 -7.36 2.56 -0.99
C GLY A 66 -6.94 3.59 0.05
N PRO A 67 -6.94 4.89 -0.27
CA PRO A 67 -6.59 5.94 0.68
C PRO A 67 -7.53 6.03 1.89
N ALA A 68 -8.83 5.76 1.69
CA ALA A 68 -9.81 5.74 2.78
C ALA A 68 -9.58 4.56 3.74
N ILE A 69 -9.24 3.39 3.20
CA ILE A 69 -8.89 2.21 3.98
C ILE A 69 -7.59 2.45 4.76
N ALA A 70 -6.57 3.01 4.11
CA ALA A 70 -5.30 3.33 4.75
C ALA A 70 -5.49 4.25 5.96
N ARG A 71 -6.32 5.28 5.82
CA ARG A 71 -6.70 6.15 6.96
C ARG A 71 -7.42 5.40 8.06
N LYS A 72 -8.37 4.54 7.71
CA LYS A 72 -9.16 3.76 8.66
C LYS A 72 -8.29 2.81 9.50
N ILE A 73 -7.27 2.21 8.90
CA ILE A 73 -6.35 1.32 9.60
C ILE A 73 -5.15 2.04 10.21
N HIS A 74 -5.03 3.36 10.04
CA HIS A 74 -3.89 4.18 10.45
C HIS A 74 -2.57 3.76 9.79
N ALA A 75 -2.61 3.37 8.52
CA ALA A 75 -1.40 3.16 7.73
C ALA A 75 -0.68 4.50 7.50
N ALA A 76 0.65 4.48 7.55
CA ALA A 76 1.48 5.67 7.32
C ALA A 76 1.34 6.20 5.89
N ARG A 77 1.15 5.31 4.92
CA ARG A 77 0.98 5.63 3.50
C ARG A 77 0.08 4.63 2.78
N TYR A 78 -0.49 5.08 1.66
CA TYR A 78 -1.10 4.24 0.65
C TYR A 78 -0.33 4.36 -0.67
N LEU A 79 -0.02 3.25 -1.29
CA LEU A 79 0.67 3.16 -2.58
C LEU A 79 -0.05 2.17 -3.49
N GLU A 80 0.05 2.39 -4.79
CA GLU A 80 -0.35 1.41 -5.79
C GLU A 80 0.92 0.85 -6.45
N CYS A 81 0.93 -0.46 -6.66
CA CYS A 81 2.06 -1.19 -7.23
C CYS A 81 1.57 -2.09 -8.37
N ASP A 82 2.25 -2.04 -9.49
CA ASP A 82 2.07 -2.98 -10.59
C ASP A 82 3.23 -3.99 -10.55
N LEU A 83 2.91 -5.27 -10.41
CA LEU A 83 3.92 -6.32 -10.34
C LEU A 83 4.68 -6.53 -11.66
N ALA A 84 4.12 -6.06 -12.78
CA ALA A 84 4.78 -6.11 -14.07
C ALA A 84 5.78 -4.96 -14.27
N ASP A 85 5.73 -3.93 -13.43
CA ASP A 85 6.63 -2.78 -13.46
C ASP A 85 7.60 -2.81 -12.28
N PRO A 86 8.89 -3.15 -12.51
CA PRO A 86 9.91 -3.22 -11.47
C PRO A 86 10.15 -1.90 -10.73
N GLU A 87 9.99 -0.77 -11.41
CA GLU A 87 10.17 0.55 -10.78
C GLU A 87 9.04 0.85 -9.80
N SER A 88 7.81 0.45 -10.12
CA SER A 88 6.67 0.53 -9.22
C SER A 88 6.89 -0.30 -7.96
N VAL A 89 7.42 -1.52 -8.09
CA VAL A 89 7.78 -2.38 -6.95
C VAL A 89 8.87 -1.74 -6.09
N LYS A 90 9.91 -1.22 -6.72
CA LYS A 90 11.03 -0.55 -6.06
C LYS A 90 10.58 0.68 -5.26
N ALA A 91 9.65 1.45 -5.80
CA ALA A 91 9.07 2.61 -5.15
C ALA A 91 8.37 2.24 -3.82
N VAL A 92 7.71 1.10 -3.74
CA VAL A 92 7.08 0.61 -2.50
C VAL A 92 8.12 0.39 -1.40
N PHE A 93 9.23 -0.27 -1.70
CA PHE A 93 10.29 -0.50 -0.72
C PHE A 93 10.98 0.80 -0.30
N TYR A 94 11.19 1.71 -1.24
CA TYR A 94 11.75 3.03 -0.94
C TYR A 94 10.87 3.82 0.05
N GLU A 95 9.56 3.85 -0.18
CA GLU A 95 8.62 4.51 0.73
C GLU A 95 8.50 3.80 2.09
N ALA A 96 8.65 2.49 2.14
CA ALA A 96 8.69 1.76 3.40
C ALA A 96 9.90 2.18 4.26
N VAL A 97 11.09 2.24 3.68
CA VAL A 97 12.31 2.71 4.35
C VAL A 97 12.14 4.16 4.82
N ARG A 98 11.64 5.03 3.94
CA ARG A 98 11.40 6.44 4.25
C ARG A 98 10.41 6.62 5.41
N SER A 99 9.35 5.84 5.44
CA SER A 99 8.37 5.87 6.54
C SER A 99 8.99 5.44 7.87
N SER A 100 9.88 4.45 7.85
CA SER A 100 10.63 4.02 9.02
C SER A 100 11.58 5.09 9.55
N ASP A 101 12.29 5.80 8.67
CA ASP A 101 13.22 6.85 9.06
C ASP A 101 12.51 8.08 9.67
N VAL A 102 11.37 8.46 9.12
CA VAL A 102 10.53 9.53 9.69
C VAL A 102 10.07 9.12 11.08
N PHE A 103 9.62 7.89 11.26
CA PHE A 103 9.20 7.37 12.56
C PHE A 103 10.32 7.40 13.60
N LYS A 104 11.53 6.96 13.25
CA LYS A 104 12.71 7.02 14.14
C LYS A 104 13.03 8.43 14.59
N ARG A 105 12.95 9.40 13.69
CA ARG A 105 13.21 10.82 14.02
C ARG A 105 12.17 11.41 14.96
N THR A 106 10.90 11.04 14.82
CA THR A 106 9.83 11.54 15.69
C THR A 106 9.86 10.90 17.08
N THR A 107 10.31 9.65 17.20
CA THR A 107 10.42 8.97 18.49
C THR A 107 11.70 9.31 19.27
N SER A 108 12.75 9.76 18.58
CA SER A 108 14.01 10.17 19.23
C SER A 108 14.03 11.62 19.71
N THR A 109 12.95 12.37 19.53
CA THR A 109 12.78 13.73 20.09
C THR A 109 12.04 13.67 21.43
N THR A 110 12.43 12.78 22.33
CA THR A 110 12.26 13.03 23.77
C THR A 110 13.37 13.99 24.16
N PRO A 111 13.08 15.16 24.74
CA PRO A 111 14.13 16.00 25.31
C PRO A 111 14.87 15.15 26.34
N ALA A 112 16.15 14.98 26.15
CA ALA A 112 17.02 14.50 27.21
C ALA A 112 16.85 15.49 28.38
N ASP A 113 16.11 15.05 29.39
CA ASP A 113 16.08 15.74 30.67
C ASP A 113 17.52 15.76 31.15
N GLY A 114 18.02 16.98 31.26
CA GLY A 114 19.39 17.24 31.65
C GLY A 114 19.64 16.76 33.06
N SER A 115 20.04 15.51 33.18
CA SER A 115 20.72 15.05 34.39
C SER A 115 22.19 15.39 34.25
N SER A 116 22.53 16.58 34.71
CA SER A 116 23.89 17.00 34.96
C SER A 116 24.51 16.07 36.00
N CYS A 117 25.27 15.09 35.54
CA CYS A 117 26.21 14.39 36.41
C CYS A 117 27.43 15.30 36.63
N THR A 118 27.38 16.08 37.67
CA THR A 118 28.60 16.70 38.26
C THR A 118 29.38 15.59 38.95
N HIS A 119 30.47 15.16 38.33
CA HIS A 119 31.50 14.40 38.97
C HIS A 119 32.56 15.39 39.49
N GLN A 120 32.67 15.47 40.78
CA GLN A 120 33.89 15.88 41.46
C GLN A 120 34.89 14.76 41.44
#